data_5253a0ed881b9322da176df233afbf47
#
_entry.id   5253a0ed881b9322da176df233afbf47
#
_cell.length_a   1.000
_cell.length_b   1.000
_cell.length_c   1.000
_cell.angle_alpha   90.00
_cell.angle_beta   90.00
_cell.angle_gamma   90.00
#
_symmetry.space_group_name_H-M   'P 1'
#
loop_
_entity.id
_entity.type
_entity.pdbx_description
1 polymer ?
#
loop_
_entity_poly.entity_id
_entity_poly.type
_entity_poly.pdbx_seq_one_letter_code
_entity_poly.pdbx_strand_id
1 'polypeptide(L)'
;MKTNYPAVIVSAVLYWLLGALWFGVLFGKPWMALEHMTEEQAKSASPVLPYVISFALNLLIAFVLAQLCIWRNANTAGRGAAIGVLLWIGIVGPITFTTYLYELRPKQLYAINEFYPLAGLCLMGAILGAWKKKAA
;
A
#
# COMPACT_ATOMS: atom_id res chain seq x y z
N MET A 1 8.75 -1.20 -22.94
CA MET A 1 9.31 -1.87 -21.73
C MET A 1 8.47 -3.09 -21.40
N LYS A 2 9.14 -4.11 -20.90
CA LYS A 2 8.46 -5.32 -20.41
C LYS A 2 8.23 -5.23 -18.92
N THR A 3 7.22 -5.94 -18.42
CA THR A 3 6.96 -6.03 -17.00
C THR A 3 8.12 -6.74 -16.30
N ASN A 4 8.67 -6.10 -15.28
CA ASN A 4 9.71 -6.68 -14.43
C ASN A 4 9.03 -7.40 -13.27
N TYR A 5 8.75 -8.69 -13.41
CA TYR A 5 8.07 -9.48 -12.39
C TYR A 5 8.85 -9.59 -11.07
N PRO A 6 10.19 -9.75 -11.08
CA PRO A 6 10.94 -9.66 -9.82
C PRO A 6 10.72 -8.34 -9.09
N ALA A 7 10.67 -7.21 -9.79
CA ALA A 7 10.40 -5.91 -9.16
C ALA A 7 8.98 -5.84 -8.59
N VAL A 8 8.00 -6.44 -9.28
CA VAL A 8 6.62 -6.54 -8.79
C VAL A 8 6.56 -7.32 -7.47
N ILE A 9 7.23 -8.47 -7.44
CA ILE A 9 7.27 -9.34 -6.25
C ILE A 9 7.97 -8.62 -5.09
N VAL A 10 9.13 -8.02 -5.33
CA VAL A 10 9.86 -7.28 -4.29
C VAL A 10 9.05 -6.11 -3.76
N SER A 11 8.40 -5.37 -4.65
CA SER A 11 7.51 -4.26 -4.26
C SER A 11 6.37 -4.73 -3.35
N ALA A 12 5.73 -5.83 -3.72
CA ALA A 12 4.63 -6.40 -2.92
C ALA A 12 5.11 -6.88 -1.56
N VAL A 13 6.28 -7.54 -1.50
CA VAL A 13 6.86 -8.01 -0.24
C VAL A 13 7.19 -6.81 0.66
N LEU A 14 7.82 -5.78 0.12
CA LEU A 14 8.20 -4.60 0.91
C LEU A 14 6.98 -3.84 1.41
N TYR A 15 5.95 -3.71 0.61
CA TYR A 15 4.70 -3.10 1.07
C TYR A 15 4.05 -3.92 2.18
N TRP A 16 4.07 -5.25 2.04
CA TRP A 16 3.54 -6.15 3.06
C TRP A 16 4.32 -6.04 4.37
N LEU A 17 5.65 -6.00 4.29
CA LEU A 17 6.50 -5.79 5.47
C LEU A 17 6.31 -4.40 6.08
N LEU A 18 6.12 -3.38 5.26
CA LEU A 18 5.78 -2.03 5.73
C LEU A 18 4.49 -2.06 6.54
N GLY A 19 3.50 -2.86 6.13
CA GLY A 19 2.26 -3.04 6.87
C GLY A 19 2.48 -3.62 8.25
N ALA A 20 3.32 -4.64 8.35
CA ALA A 20 3.67 -5.24 9.64
C ALA A 20 4.35 -4.21 10.56
N LEU A 21 5.26 -3.40 10.01
CA LEU A 21 5.92 -2.33 10.75
C LEU A 21 4.93 -1.23 11.15
N TRP A 22 4.10 -0.79 10.21
CA TRP A 22 3.17 0.33 10.41
C TRP A 22 2.12 0.02 11.49
N PHE A 23 1.43 -1.11 11.34
CA PHE A 23 0.35 -1.49 12.25
C PHE A 23 0.82 -2.27 13.47
N GLY A 24 1.98 -2.91 13.40
CA GLY A 24 2.51 -3.68 14.52
C GLY A 24 3.39 -2.87 15.46
N VAL A 25 4.32 -2.09 14.90
CA VAL A 25 5.36 -1.42 15.68
C VAL A 25 5.08 0.08 15.85
N LEU A 26 4.80 0.80 14.73
CA LEU A 26 4.71 2.25 14.76
C LEU A 26 3.37 2.75 15.32
N PHE A 27 2.27 2.20 14.86
CA PHE A 27 0.93 2.72 15.14
C PHE A 27 -0.02 1.66 15.71
N GLY A 28 0.48 0.51 16.13
CA GLY A 28 -0.37 -0.60 16.59
C GLY A 28 -1.26 -0.23 17.77
N LYS A 29 -0.70 0.39 18.79
CA LYS A 29 -1.46 0.78 19.99
C LYS A 29 -2.50 1.88 19.69
N PRO A 30 -2.15 3.02 19.06
CA PRO A 30 -3.15 4.02 18.70
C PRO A 30 -4.21 3.47 17.75
N TRP A 31 -3.81 2.63 16.80
CA TRP A 31 -4.73 2.02 15.85
C TRP A 31 -5.76 1.13 16.55
N MET A 32 -5.32 0.24 17.44
CA MET A 32 -6.22 -0.64 18.19
C MET A 32 -7.17 0.17 19.07
N ALA A 33 -6.69 1.22 19.70
CA ALA A 33 -7.51 2.09 20.54
C ALA A 33 -8.60 2.81 19.73
N LEU A 34 -8.23 3.34 18.56
CA LEU A 34 -9.16 4.06 17.68
C LEU A 34 -10.18 3.13 17.01
N GLU A 35 -9.79 1.87 16.73
CA GLU A 35 -10.68 0.85 16.19
C GLU A 35 -11.55 0.20 17.28
N HIS A 36 -11.31 0.53 18.54
CA HIS A 36 -11.97 -0.11 19.69
C HIS A 36 -11.77 -1.63 19.71
N MET A 37 -10.57 -2.06 19.29
CA MET A 37 -10.21 -3.47 19.20
C MET A 37 -9.52 -3.91 20.49
N THR A 38 -9.96 -5.02 21.07
CA THR A 38 -9.30 -5.63 22.23
C THR A 38 -8.17 -6.56 21.77
N GLU A 39 -7.21 -6.83 22.68
CA GLU A 39 -6.15 -7.82 22.40
C GLU A 39 -6.72 -9.20 22.11
N GLU A 40 -7.80 -9.59 22.79
CA GLU A 40 -8.49 -10.85 22.54
C GLU A 40 -9.04 -10.91 21.12
N GLN A 41 -9.69 -9.83 20.66
CA GLN A 41 -10.22 -9.77 19.30
C GLN A 41 -9.09 -9.85 18.26
N ALA A 42 -7.98 -9.18 18.52
CA ALA A 42 -6.83 -9.24 17.62
C ALA A 42 -6.23 -10.64 17.56
N LYS A 43 -6.20 -11.36 18.68
CA LYS A 43 -5.66 -12.72 18.76
C LYS A 43 -6.61 -13.78 18.22
N SER A 44 -7.91 -13.55 18.30
CA SER A 44 -8.93 -14.51 17.86
C SER A 44 -9.09 -14.56 16.34
N ALA A 45 -8.67 -13.52 15.62
CA ALA A 45 -8.67 -13.53 14.15
C ALA A 45 -7.65 -14.55 13.65
N SER A 46 -7.98 -15.27 12.56
CA SER A 46 -7.01 -16.17 11.93
C SER A 46 -5.78 -15.37 11.50
N PRO A 47 -4.57 -15.69 12.02
CA PRO A 47 -3.39 -14.90 11.66
C PRO A 47 -2.90 -15.14 10.24
N VAL A 48 -3.26 -16.28 9.63
CA VAL A 48 -2.71 -16.69 8.34
C VAL A 48 -3.52 -16.15 7.18
N LEU A 49 -4.84 -16.27 7.22
CA LEU A 49 -5.70 -15.93 6.07
C LEU A 49 -5.61 -14.46 5.66
N PRO A 50 -5.73 -13.47 6.58
CA PRO A 50 -5.58 -12.08 6.20
C PRO A 50 -4.20 -11.76 5.61
N TYR A 51 -3.15 -12.35 6.12
CA TYR A 51 -1.79 -12.13 5.61
C TYR A 51 -1.61 -12.66 4.19
N VAL A 52 -2.15 -13.85 3.89
CA VAL A 52 -2.08 -14.44 2.56
C VAL A 52 -2.89 -13.62 1.55
N ILE A 53 -4.11 -13.25 1.93
CA ILE A 53 -4.98 -12.45 1.06
C ILE A 53 -4.38 -11.07 0.81
N SER A 54 -3.87 -10.40 1.84
CA SER A 54 -3.27 -9.08 1.69
C SER A 54 -2.03 -9.13 0.80
N PHE A 55 -1.21 -10.17 0.92
CA PHE A 55 -0.06 -10.34 0.04
C PHE A 55 -0.48 -10.50 -1.43
N ALA A 56 -1.50 -11.33 -1.69
CA ALA A 56 -2.03 -11.52 -3.04
C ALA A 56 -2.56 -10.20 -3.63
N LEU A 57 -3.27 -9.42 -2.81
CA LEU A 57 -3.78 -8.11 -3.23
C LEU A 57 -2.63 -7.12 -3.45
N ASN A 58 -1.58 -7.19 -2.65
CA ASN A 58 -0.39 -6.35 -2.86
C ASN A 58 0.31 -6.68 -4.16
N LEU A 59 0.35 -7.96 -4.55
CA LEU A 59 0.88 -8.36 -5.87
C LEU A 59 0.06 -7.73 -7.00
N LEU A 60 -1.26 -7.72 -6.87
CA LEU A 60 -2.13 -7.08 -7.84
C LEU A 60 -1.86 -5.58 -7.94
N ILE A 61 -1.78 -4.91 -6.80
CA ILE A 61 -1.50 -3.47 -6.76
C ILE A 61 -0.14 -3.17 -7.41
N ALA A 62 0.88 -3.92 -7.05
CA ALA A 62 2.22 -3.75 -7.62
C ALA A 62 2.22 -4.00 -9.13
N PHE A 63 1.49 -5.00 -9.59
CA PHE A 63 1.37 -5.30 -11.03
C PHE A 63 0.70 -4.14 -11.78
N VAL A 64 -0.41 -3.64 -11.28
CA VAL A 64 -1.12 -2.50 -11.89
C VAL A 64 -0.21 -1.28 -11.94
N LEU A 65 0.49 -1.00 -10.84
CA LEU A 65 1.42 0.12 -10.76
C LEU A 65 2.56 -0.05 -11.76
N ALA A 66 3.06 -1.28 -11.94
CA ALA A 66 4.07 -1.58 -12.95
C ALA A 66 3.57 -1.26 -14.37
N GLN A 67 2.32 -1.62 -14.69
CA GLN A 67 1.72 -1.31 -15.98
C GLN A 67 1.60 0.22 -16.20
N LEU A 68 1.20 0.94 -15.17
CA LEU A 68 1.12 2.40 -15.24
C LEU A 68 2.49 3.03 -15.45
N CYS A 69 3.53 2.51 -14.78
CA CYS A 69 4.90 2.98 -15.01
C CYS A 69 5.33 2.74 -16.46
N ILE A 70 4.97 1.60 -17.04
CA ILE A 70 5.26 1.30 -18.45
C ILE A 70 4.51 2.26 -19.37
N TRP A 71 3.20 2.40 -19.19
CA TRP A 71 2.37 3.27 -20.03
C TRP A 71 2.82 4.74 -19.98
N ARG A 72 3.26 5.19 -18.83
CA ARG A 72 3.73 6.57 -18.65
C ARG A 72 5.24 6.72 -18.88
N ASN A 73 5.90 5.65 -19.25
CA ASN A 73 7.34 5.64 -19.46
C ASN A 73 8.12 6.19 -18.26
N ALA A 74 7.67 5.83 -17.07
CA ALA A 74 8.28 6.23 -15.82
C ALA A 74 9.54 5.40 -15.59
N ASN A 75 10.69 6.00 -15.84
CA ASN A 75 11.96 5.30 -15.90
C ASN A 75 12.94 5.74 -14.81
N THR A 76 12.45 6.40 -13.78
CA THR A 76 13.23 6.76 -12.59
C THR A 76 12.41 6.49 -11.35
N ALA A 77 13.08 6.39 -10.19
CA ALA A 77 12.41 6.24 -8.91
C ALA A 77 11.42 7.40 -8.67
N GLY A 78 11.84 8.63 -8.97
CA GLY A 78 10.99 9.79 -8.77
C GLY A 78 9.73 9.77 -9.62
N ARG A 79 9.84 9.37 -10.88
CA ARG A 79 8.67 9.28 -11.78
C ARG A 79 7.71 8.18 -11.35
N GLY A 80 8.24 7.03 -10.95
CA GLY A 80 7.41 5.94 -10.42
C GLY A 80 6.72 6.33 -9.12
N ALA A 81 7.44 6.94 -8.20
CA ALA A 81 6.88 7.43 -6.94
C ALA A 81 5.77 8.47 -7.20
N ALA A 82 5.97 9.37 -8.17
CA ALA A 82 4.97 10.37 -8.53
C ALA A 82 3.66 9.73 -9.01
N ILE A 83 3.74 8.64 -9.76
CA ILE A 83 2.54 7.88 -10.17
C ILE A 83 1.82 7.32 -8.96
N GLY A 84 2.56 6.72 -8.02
CA GLY A 84 1.97 6.20 -6.78
C GLY A 84 1.29 7.29 -5.95
N VAL A 85 1.93 8.42 -5.77
CA VAL A 85 1.36 9.57 -5.05
C VAL A 85 0.11 10.09 -5.76
N LEU A 86 0.15 10.20 -7.07
CA LEU A 86 -0.99 10.66 -7.87
C LEU A 86 -2.20 9.73 -7.71
N LEU A 87 -1.99 8.42 -7.72
CA LEU A 87 -3.06 7.45 -7.50
C LEU A 87 -3.70 7.61 -6.13
N TRP A 88 -2.88 7.84 -5.11
CA TRP A 88 -3.41 8.05 -3.77
C TRP A 88 -4.20 9.35 -3.67
N ILE A 89 -3.63 10.46 -4.14
CA ILE A 89 -4.27 11.78 -4.06
C ILE A 89 -5.56 11.82 -4.88
N GLY A 90 -5.58 11.18 -6.05
CA GLY A 90 -6.71 11.28 -6.98
C GLY A 90 -7.77 10.21 -6.79
N ILE A 91 -7.42 9.06 -6.21
CA ILE A 91 -8.33 7.92 -6.12
C ILE A 91 -8.47 7.41 -4.70
N VAL A 92 -7.38 6.91 -4.11
CA VAL A 92 -7.44 6.23 -2.81
C VAL A 92 -7.86 7.19 -1.70
N GLY A 93 -7.19 8.33 -1.61
CA GLY A 93 -7.46 9.32 -0.57
C GLY A 93 -8.89 9.84 -0.60
N PRO A 94 -9.39 10.35 -1.74
CA PRO A 94 -10.76 10.85 -1.82
C PRO A 94 -11.83 9.79 -1.54
N ILE A 95 -11.67 8.58 -2.07
CA ILE A 95 -12.65 7.51 -1.87
C ILE A 95 -12.74 7.13 -0.39
N THR A 96 -11.59 6.89 0.23
CA THR A 96 -11.56 6.48 1.63
C THR A 96 -11.95 7.60 2.58
N PHE A 97 -11.57 8.85 2.27
CA PHE A 97 -11.97 10.00 3.08
C PHE A 97 -13.48 10.17 3.09
N THR A 98 -14.13 10.03 1.94
CA THR A 98 -15.59 10.06 1.84
C THR A 98 -16.23 9.00 2.72
N THR A 99 -15.70 7.77 2.69
CA THR A 99 -16.18 6.68 3.54
C THR A 99 -16.08 7.03 5.03
N TYR A 100 -14.95 7.58 5.46
CA TYR A 100 -14.75 7.97 6.85
C TYR A 100 -15.71 9.08 7.29
N LEU A 101 -16.01 10.03 6.39
CA LEU A 101 -16.98 11.09 6.68
C LEU A 101 -18.37 10.53 6.94
N TYR A 102 -18.83 9.61 6.09
CA TYR A 102 -20.16 9.00 6.27
C TYR A 102 -20.23 8.07 7.47
N GLU A 103 -19.15 7.38 7.77
CA GLU A 103 -19.09 6.47 8.93
C GLU A 103 -18.76 7.18 10.23
N LEU A 104 -18.51 8.49 10.20
CA LEU A 104 -18.15 9.30 11.37
C LEU A 104 -16.92 8.76 12.10
N ARG A 105 -15.95 8.20 11.35
CA ARG A 105 -14.73 7.63 11.91
C ARG A 105 -13.70 8.74 12.21
N PRO A 106 -12.87 8.57 13.25
CA PRO A 106 -11.90 9.60 13.66
C PRO A 106 -10.89 9.93 12.56
N LYS A 107 -10.50 11.21 12.47
CA LYS A 107 -9.47 11.67 11.53
C LYS A 107 -8.11 11.06 11.80
N GLN A 108 -7.78 10.80 13.07
CA GLN A 108 -6.53 10.14 13.45
C GLN A 108 -6.47 8.73 12.88
N LEU A 109 -7.60 8.01 12.91
CA LEU A 109 -7.69 6.68 12.33
C LEU A 109 -7.52 6.71 10.82
N TYR A 110 -8.10 7.71 10.14
CA TYR A 110 -7.90 7.91 8.71
C TYR A 110 -6.41 8.08 8.40
N ALA A 111 -5.72 8.92 9.16
CA ALA A 111 -4.30 9.14 8.94
C ALA A 111 -3.50 7.84 9.08
N ILE A 112 -3.77 7.04 10.11
CA ILE A 112 -3.06 5.78 10.32
C ILE A 112 -3.36 4.80 9.18
N ASN A 113 -4.62 4.59 8.85
CA ASN A 113 -5.03 3.58 7.87
C ASN A 113 -4.68 3.96 6.44
N GLU A 114 -4.82 5.23 6.08
CA GLU A 114 -4.77 5.63 4.67
C GLU A 114 -3.43 6.24 4.25
N PHE A 115 -2.62 6.73 5.18
CA PHE A 115 -1.25 7.12 4.84
C PHE A 115 -0.32 5.92 4.67
N TYR A 116 -0.69 4.75 5.17
CA TYR A 116 0.01 3.51 4.86
C TYR A 116 -0.02 3.20 3.35
N PRO A 117 -1.20 3.17 2.67
CA PRO A 117 -1.21 3.03 1.21
C PRO A 117 -0.44 4.12 0.47
N LEU A 118 -0.46 5.36 0.97
CA LEU A 118 0.33 6.45 0.37
C LEU A 118 1.82 6.12 0.39
N ALA A 119 2.34 5.75 1.56
CA ALA A 119 3.74 5.35 1.71
C ALA A 119 4.06 4.13 0.84
N GLY A 120 3.15 3.15 0.81
CA GLY A 120 3.31 1.93 0.02
C GLY A 120 3.33 2.19 -1.48
N LEU A 121 2.39 2.97 -1.98
CA LEU A 121 2.34 3.32 -3.40
C LEU A 121 3.56 4.13 -3.84
N CYS A 122 4.01 5.04 -2.98
CA CYS A 122 5.22 5.80 -3.23
C CYS A 122 6.46 4.88 -3.30
N LEU A 123 6.60 3.98 -2.33
CA LEU A 123 7.71 3.03 -2.26
C LEU A 123 7.70 2.08 -3.46
N MET A 124 6.58 1.45 -3.74
CA MET A 124 6.46 0.52 -4.87
C MET A 124 6.67 1.22 -6.19
N GLY A 125 6.13 2.41 -6.35
CA GLY A 125 6.32 3.21 -7.55
C GLY A 125 7.79 3.56 -7.78
N ALA A 126 8.50 3.91 -6.69
CA ALA A 126 9.93 4.20 -6.77
C ALA A 126 10.74 2.97 -7.22
N ILE A 127 10.43 1.80 -6.66
CA ILE A 127 11.10 0.54 -7.03
C ILE A 127 10.84 0.21 -8.49
N LEU A 128 9.57 0.26 -8.91
CA LEU A 128 9.16 -0.12 -10.26
C LEU A 128 9.69 0.87 -11.31
N GLY A 129 9.79 2.15 -10.97
CA GLY A 129 10.36 3.16 -11.85
C GLY A 129 11.87 3.05 -11.99
N ALA A 130 12.56 2.72 -10.90
CA ALA A 130 14.01 2.60 -10.89
C ALA A 130 14.51 1.26 -11.46
N TRP A 131 13.77 0.18 -11.20
CA TRP A 131 14.16 -1.18 -11.57
C TRP A 131 13.37 -1.64 -12.78
N LYS A 132 13.87 -1.34 -13.95
CA LYS A 132 13.20 -1.68 -15.20
C LYS A 132 13.80 -2.90 -15.84
N LYS A 133 12.93 -3.69 -16.48
CA LYS A 133 13.36 -4.73 -17.38
C LYS A 133 13.41 -4.15 -18.79
N LYS A 134 14.61 -4.10 -19.37
CA LYS A 134 14.78 -3.67 -20.75
C LYS A 134 14.05 -4.63 -21.69
N ALA A 135 13.39 -4.08 -22.71
CA ALA A 135 12.85 -4.89 -23.79
C ALA A 135 14.01 -5.62 -24.49
N ALA A 136 13.89 -6.92 -24.60
CA ALA A 136 14.90 -7.72 -25.30
C ALA A 136 14.83 -7.47 -26.81
#